data_969cca525036eb00c8de0b0601e7a2e8
#
_entry.id   969cca525036eb00c8de0b0601e7a2e8
#
_cell.length_a   1.000
_cell.length_b   1.000
_cell.length_c   1.000
_cell.angle_alpha   90.00
_cell.angle_beta   90.00
_cell.angle_gamma   90.00
#
_symmetry.space_group_name_H-M   'P 1'
#
loop_
_entity.id
_entity.type
_entity.pdbx_description
1 polymer ?
#
loop_
_entity_poly.entity_id
_entity_poly.type
_entity_poly.pdbx_seq_one_letter_code
_entity_poly.pdbx_strand_id
1 'polypeptide(L)'
;KGDSFAAAWEGVFASLEYTAVMEQQRGTEITIDWQDGTESTHSAAEIWTIMFDSNQPWIMSANGTILTYEKKGIIPGLLERWYSERKELQAKKKEAKDKKEEAFWDKRQLVKKINLNSLYGAILNSGCRFFDHRIGQSTTLTGRAIARHMDAHINECITGIYDHTGEAIIYGDTDSCYFTAWPVLKKEVEEGRMEWSKETAIALY
;
A
#
# COMPACT_ATOMS: atom_id res chain seq x y z
N LYS A 1 7.90 -10.30 -12.47
CA LYS A 1 7.00 -9.42 -11.67
C LYS A 1 6.90 -9.87 -10.20
N GLY A 2 7.03 -11.18 -9.91
CA GLY A 2 7.08 -11.71 -8.55
C GLY A 2 8.31 -11.25 -7.77
N ASP A 3 9.47 -11.30 -8.41
CA ASP A 3 10.75 -10.91 -7.79
C ASP A 3 10.80 -9.44 -7.40
N SER A 4 10.18 -8.54 -8.17
CA SER A 4 10.13 -7.11 -7.85
C SER A 4 9.20 -6.80 -6.65
N PHE A 5 8.16 -7.60 -6.44
CA PHE A 5 7.24 -7.43 -5.31
C PHE A 5 7.85 -7.99 -4.03
N ALA A 6 8.49 -9.16 -4.09
CA ALA A 6 9.23 -9.73 -2.97
C ALA A 6 10.37 -8.81 -2.53
N ALA A 7 11.17 -8.29 -3.47
CA ALA A 7 12.23 -7.34 -3.18
C ALA A 7 11.71 -6.01 -2.61
N ALA A 8 10.55 -5.51 -3.08
CA ALA A 8 9.92 -4.32 -2.50
C ALA A 8 9.43 -4.57 -1.07
N TRP A 9 8.82 -5.73 -0.81
CA TRP A 9 8.43 -6.14 0.54
C TRP A 9 9.64 -6.34 1.46
N GLU A 10 10.68 -6.99 0.98
CA GLU A 10 11.94 -7.17 1.69
C GLU A 10 12.59 -5.81 2.03
N GLY A 11 12.56 -4.85 1.11
CA GLY A 11 12.99 -3.47 1.33
C GLY A 11 12.14 -2.74 2.37
N VAL A 12 10.82 -2.90 2.33
CA VAL A 12 9.89 -2.33 3.31
C VAL A 12 10.12 -2.92 4.71
N PHE A 13 10.33 -4.21 4.82
CA PHE A 13 10.54 -4.88 6.10
C PHE A 13 11.98 -4.75 6.63
N ALA A 14 12.98 -4.67 5.76
CA ALA A 14 14.37 -4.48 6.16
C ALA A 14 14.67 -3.04 6.62
N SER A 15 13.92 -2.04 6.16
CA SER A 15 14.05 -0.65 6.62
C SER A 15 13.42 -0.40 8.00
N LEU A 16 12.56 -1.31 8.46
CA LEU A 16 12.01 -1.28 9.81
C LEU A 16 13.03 -1.90 10.78
N GLU A 17 13.03 -1.51 12.03
CA GLU A 17 13.63 -2.28 13.14
C GLU A 17 12.98 -3.67 13.27
N TYR A 18 12.42 -4.16 12.18
CA TYR A 18 11.67 -5.41 12.06
C TYR A 18 12.55 -6.62 12.40
N THR A 19 13.83 -6.56 12.02
CA THR A 19 14.78 -7.61 12.35
C THR A 19 14.90 -7.78 13.87
N ALA A 20 14.98 -6.68 14.62
CA ALA A 20 15.05 -6.73 16.08
C ALA A 20 13.75 -7.24 16.71
N VAL A 21 12.59 -6.79 16.20
CA VAL A 21 11.28 -7.27 16.67
C VAL A 21 11.07 -8.73 16.33
N MET A 22 11.45 -9.19 15.14
CA MET A 22 11.37 -10.60 14.74
C MET A 22 12.33 -11.48 15.49
N GLU A 23 13.53 -11.01 15.81
CA GLU A 23 14.46 -11.76 16.66
C GLU A 23 13.92 -11.97 18.07
N GLN A 24 13.27 -10.97 18.66
CA GLN A 24 12.62 -11.08 19.98
C GLN A 24 11.40 -12.00 19.96
N GLN A 25 10.66 -12.06 18.86
CA GLN A 25 9.44 -12.87 18.73
C GLN A 25 9.62 -14.17 17.96
N ARG A 26 10.84 -14.56 17.68
CA ARG A 26 11.18 -15.71 16.84
C ARG A 26 10.54 -17.04 17.26
N GLY A 27 10.32 -17.21 18.56
CA GLY A 27 9.68 -18.39 19.14
C GLY A 27 8.17 -18.27 19.36
N THR A 28 7.53 -17.14 18.96
CA THR A 28 6.10 -16.98 19.12
C THR A 28 5.35 -17.96 18.22
N GLU A 29 4.43 -18.72 18.81
CA GLU A 29 3.58 -19.65 18.08
C GLU A 29 2.46 -18.91 17.34
N ILE A 30 2.28 -19.25 16.07
CA ILE A 30 1.26 -18.70 15.18
C ILE A 30 0.49 -19.86 14.57
N THR A 31 -0.82 -19.85 14.72
CA THR A 31 -1.71 -20.85 14.10
C THR A 31 -2.20 -20.34 12.76
N ILE A 32 -2.09 -21.16 11.73
CA ILE A 32 -2.61 -20.92 10.39
C ILE A 32 -3.86 -21.77 10.20
N ASP A 33 -4.99 -21.11 9.89
CA ASP A 33 -6.22 -21.76 9.45
C ASP A 33 -6.17 -21.91 7.92
N TRP A 34 -6.10 -23.15 7.45
CA TRP A 34 -6.06 -23.43 6.02
C TRP A 34 -7.46 -23.43 5.40
N GLN A 35 -7.51 -23.22 4.09
CA GLN A 35 -8.78 -23.17 3.35
C GLN A 35 -9.57 -24.49 3.38
N ASP A 36 -8.90 -25.62 3.56
CA ASP A 36 -9.53 -26.95 3.69
C ASP A 36 -10.09 -27.23 5.09
N GLY A 37 -9.99 -26.27 6.00
CA GLY A 37 -10.44 -26.38 7.39
C GLY A 37 -9.45 -27.06 8.33
N THR A 38 -8.22 -27.33 7.87
CA THR A 38 -7.13 -27.80 8.75
C THR A 38 -6.43 -26.62 9.42
N GLU A 39 -5.82 -26.88 10.58
CA GLU A 39 -5.00 -25.93 11.30
C GLU A 39 -3.56 -26.45 11.40
N SER A 40 -2.60 -25.54 11.35
CA SER A 40 -1.20 -25.87 11.65
C SER A 40 -0.56 -24.77 12.50
N THR A 41 0.24 -25.16 13.50
CA THR A 41 0.94 -24.23 14.38
C THR A 41 2.42 -24.21 14.04
N HIS A 42 2.97 -23.02 13.88
CA HIS A 42 4.35 -22.75 13.50
C HIS A 42 4.93 -21.65 14.36
N SER A 43 6.24 -21.66 14.55
CA SER A 43 6.93 -20.49 15.10
C SER A 43 6.95 -19.32 14.09
N ALA A 44 7.07 -18.09 14.58
CA ALA A 44 7.21 -16.92 13.71
C ALA A 44 8.39 -17.05 12.74
N ALA A 45 9.49 -17.70 13.16
CA ALA A 45 10.64 -17.97 12.28
C ALA A 45 10.32 -18.95 11.15
N GLU A 46 9.53 -20.00 11.43
CA GLU A 46 9.07 -20.95 10.40
C GLU A 46 8.11 -20.27 9.41
N ILE A 47 7.18 -19.45 9.90
CA ILE A 47 6.30 -18.65 9.03
C ILE A 47 7.12 -17.75 8.10
N TRP A 48 8.15 -17.09 8.63
CA TRP A 48 9.05 -16.28 7.82
C TRP A 48 9.69 -17.10 6.70
N THR A 49 10.27 -18.24 7.05
CA THR A 49 10.91 -19.14 6.08
C THR A 49 9.90 -19.64 5.03
N ILE A 50 8.70 -20.04 5.45
CA ILE A 50 7.64 -20.50 4.54
C ILE A 50 7.25 -19.38 3.55
N MET A 51 7.11 -18.15 4.03
CA MET A 51 6.61 -17.04 3.21
C MET A 51 7.68 -16.44 2.29
N PHE A 52 8.93 -16.35 2.75
CA PHE A 52 9.96 -15.57 2.05
C PHE A 52 11.11 -16.41 1.48
N ASP A 53 11.47 -17.52 2.12
CA ASP A 53 12.63 -18.33 1.72
C ASP A 53 12.27 -19.61 0.95
N SER A 54 11.01 -20.04 0.96
CA SER A 54 10.60 -21.33 0.37
C SER A 54 10.27 -21.29 -1.12
N ASN A 55 10.35 -20.12 -1.78
CA ASN A 55 9.93 -19.89 -3.18
C ASN A 55 8.48 -20.35 -3.47
N GLN A 56 7.64 -20.38 -2.46
CA GLN A 56 6.22 -20.65 -2.67
C GLN A 56 5.54 -19.46 -3.35
N PRO A 57 4.56 -19.71 -4.23
CA PRO A 57 3.82 -18.65 -4.92
C PRO A 57 2.79 -17.99 -3.99
N TRP A 58 3.21 -17.60 -2.80
CA TRP A 58 2.35 -17.03 -1.77
C TRP A 58 2.74 -15.60 -1.44
N ILE A 59 1.74 -14.82 -1.03
CA ILE A 59 1.90 -13.49 -0.44
C ILE A 59 1.08 -13.41 0.85
N MET A 60 1.60 -12.73 1.84
CA MET A 60 0.90 -12.45 3.09
C MET A 60 0.49 -10.99 3.15
N SER A 61 -0.77 -10.75 3.45
CA SER A 61 -1.29 -9.40 3.69
C SER A 61 -1.00 -8.93 5.11
N ALA A 62 -1.12 -7.63 5.36
CA ALA A 62 -0.83 -7.04 6.68
C ALA A 62 -1.71 -7.56 7.83
N ASN A 63 -2.82 -8.22 7.53
CA ASN A 63 -3.67 -8.87 8.54
C ASN A 63 -3.40 -10.38 8.68
N GLY A 64 -2.30 -10.91 8.09
CA GLY A 64 -1.92 -12.30 8.17
C GLY A 64 -2.63 -13.23 7.18
N THR A 65 -3.50 -12.74 6.29
CA THR A 65 -4.11 -13.60 5.28
C THR A 65 -3.09 -13.99 4.21
N ILE A 66 -2.91 -15.29 4.00
CA ILE A 66 -2.03 -15.86 2.98
C ILE A 66 -2.84 -16.03 1.69
N LEU A 67 -2.30 -15.51 0.60
CA LEU A 67 -2.90 -15.57 -0.73
C LEU A 67 -1.92 -16.25 -1.69
N THR A 68 -2.43 -17.11 -2.58
CA THR A 68 -1.59 -17.71 -3.63
C THR A 68 -1.74 -16.95 -4.95
N TYR A 69 -0.65 -16.85 -5.71
CA TYR A 69 -0.63 -16.34 -7.09
C TYR A 69 -0.22 -17.41 -8.12
N GLU A 70 -0.18 -18.69 -7.71
CA GLU A 70 0.11 -19.82 -8.61
C GLU A 70 -0.84 -19.84 -9.80
N LYS A 71 -2.14 -19.61 -9.55
CA LYS A 71 -3.16 -19.47 -10.59
C LYS A 71 -3.88 -18.15 -10.44
N LYS A 72 -3.92 -17.38 -11.53
CA LYS A 72 -4.69 -16.15 -11.56
C LYS A 72 -6.18 -16.43 -11.38
N GLY A 73 -6.75 -15.98 -10.28
CA GLY A 73 -8.17 -16.07 -10.02
C GLY A 73 -9.02 -15.24 -11.01
N ILE A 74 -10.31 -15.53 -11.09
CA ILE A 74 -11.25 -14.82 -11.99
C ILE A 74 -11.33 -13.34 -11.64
N ILE A 75 -11.45 -12.98 -10.36
CA ILE A 75 -11.58 -11.60 -9.90
C ILE A 75 -10.31 -10.79 -10.18
N PRO A 76 -9.10 -11.23 -9.81
CA PRO A 76 -7.86 -10.55 -10.19
C PRO A 76 -7.69 -10.38 -11.69
N GLY A 77 -8.05 -11.41 -12.49
CA GLY A 77 -8.00 -11.33 -13.95
C GLY A 77 -8.96 -10.29 -14.54
N LEU A 78 -10.16 -10.17 -13.96
CA LEU A 78 -11.15 -9.17 -14.37
C LEU A 78 -10.71 -7.75 -13.99
N LEU A 79 -10.18 -7.56 -12.78
CA LEU A 79 -9.65 -6.27 -12.32
C LEU A 79 -8.49 -5.79 -13.18
N GLU A 80 -7.54 -6.67 -13.50
CA GLU A 80 -6.41 -6.36 -14.39
C GLU A 80 -6.89 -5.92 -15.78
N ARG A 81 -7.84 -6.66 -16.37
CA ARG A 81 -8.42 -6.30 -17.66
C ARG A 81 -9.11 -4.93 -17.62
N TRP A 82 -9.97 -4.69 -16.65
CA TRP A 82 -10.67 -3.40 -16.53
C TRP A 82 -9.72 -2.24 -16.24
N TYR A 83 -8.67 -2.49 -15.48
CA TYR A 83 -7.64 -1.48 -15.23
C TYR A 83 -6.87 -1.12 -16.49
N SER A 84 -6.47 -2.13 -17.29
CA SER A 84 -5.80 -1.92 -18.58
C SER A 84 -6.68 -1.16 -19.56
N GLU A 85 -7.95 -1.58 -19.72
CA GLU A 85 -8.94 -0.87 -20.54
C GLU A 85 -9.14 0.58 -20.09
N ARG A 86 -9.16 0.82 -18.77
CA ARG A 86 -9.23 2.18 -18.24
C ARG A 86 -8.01 3.02 -18.60
N LYS A 87 -6.80 2.46 -18.53
CA LYS A 87 -5.56 3.15 -18.93
C LYS A 87 -5.58 3.54 -20.40
N GLU A 88 -6.06 2.66 -21.29
CA GLU A 88 -6.23 2.96 -22.71
C GLU A 88 -7.24 4.11 -22.95
N LEU A 89 -8.37 4.10 -22.23
CA LEU A 89 -9.36 5.16 -22.31
C LEU A 89 -8.83 6.51 -21.79
N GLN A 90 -7.99 6.48 -20.75
CA GLN A 90 -7.30 7.68 -20.25
C GLN A 90 -6.27 8.23 -21.26
N ALA A 91 -5.56 7.34 -21.98
CA ALA A 91 -4.67 7.76 -23.05
C ALA A 91 -5.46 8.46 -24.18
N LYS A 92 -6.54 7.82 -24.66
CA LYS A 92 -7.43 8.41 -25.68
C LYS A 92 -8.03 9.76 -25.23
N LYS A 93 -8.36 9.90 -23.92
CA LYS A 93 -8.80 11.20 -23.37
C LYS A 93 -7.72 12.27 -23.53
N LYS A 94 -6.45 11.94 -23.25
CA LYS A 94 -5.32 12.88 -23.37
C LYS A 94 -5.03 13.28 -24.83
N GLU A 95 -5.33 12.40 -25.78
CA GLU A 95 -5.11 12.57 -27.21
C GLU A 95 -6.33 13.20 -27.94
N ALA A 96 -7.41 13.49 -27.19
CA ALA A 96 -8.65 14.02 -27.73
C ALA A 96 -8.43 15.38 -28.42
N LYS A 97 -9.02 15.55 -29.59
CA LYS A 97 -8.85 16.73 -30.45
C LYS A 97 -9.70 17.91 -30.02
N ASP A 98 -10.80 17.62 -29.33
CA ASP A 98 -11.73 18.65 -28.86
C ASP A 98 -12.37 18.24 -27.51
N LYS A 99 -13.04 19.21 -26.86
CA LYS A 99 -13.69 19.00 -25.55
C LYS A 99 -14.82 17.96 -25.59
N LYS A 100 -15.46 17.77 -26.75
CA LYS A 100 -16.56 16.80 -26.89
C LYS A 100 -16.01 15.37 -26.92
N GLU A 101 -14.93 15.17 -27.65
CA GLU A 101 -14.21 13.89 -27.68
C GLU A 101 -13.57 13.59 -26.32
N GLU A 102 -12.95 14.58 -25.68
CA GLU A 102 -12.42 14.46 -24.33
C GLU A 102 -13.50 14.01 -23.33
N ALA A 103 -14.65 14.67 -23.32
CA ALA A 103 -15.77 14.32 -22.45
C ALA A 103 -16.34 12.92 -22.72
N PHE A 104 -16.30 12.46 -23.98
CA PHE A 104 -16.72 11.13 -24.37
C PHE A 104 -15.80 10.05 -23.77
N TRP A 105 -14.49 10.22 -23.89
CA TRP A 105 -13.53 9.27 -23.33
C TRP A 105 -13.49 9.33 -21.80
N ASP A 106 -13.68 10.52 -21.22
CA ASP A 106 -13.74 10.72 -19.78
C ASP A 106 -14.90 9.93 -19.14
N LYS A 107 -16.09 10.01 -19.71
CA LYS A 107 -17.24 9.22 -19.25
C LYS A 107 -16.97 7.71 -19.30
N ARG A 108 -16.34 7.23 -20.37
CA ARG A 108 -16.03 5.82 -20.53
C ARG A 108 -14.99 5.31 -19.52
N GLN A 109 -13.92 6.07 -19.27
CA GLN A 109 -12.94 5.69 -18.25
C GLN A 109 -13.55 5.74 -16.83
N LEU A 110 -14.49 6.67 -16.59
CA LEU A 110 -15.20 6.79 -15.33
C LEU A 110 -16.07 5.54 -15.05
N VAL A 111 -16.76 4.99 -16.04
CA VAL A 111 -17.51 3.73 -15.90
C VAL A 111 -16.58 2.59 -15.47
N LYS A 112 -15.38 2.50 -16.07
CA LYS A 112 -14.40 1.48 -15.65
C LYS A 112 -13.91 1.69 -14.21
N LYS A 113 -13.69 2.93 -13.78
CA LYS A 113 -13.37 3.27 -12.39
C LYS A 113 -14.47 2.81 -11.44
N ILE A 114 -15.73 3.08 -11.78
CA ILE A 114 -16.88 2.67 -10.97
C ILE A 114 -16.94 1.14 -10.88
N ASN A 115 -16.77 0.42 -11.99
CA ASN A 115 -16.79 -1.04 -12.00
C ASN A 115 -15.68 -1.65 -11.13
N LEU A 116 -14.45 -1.11 -11.20
CA LEU A 116 -13.33 -1.53 -10.36
C LEU A 116 -13.64 -1.38 -8.87
N ASN A 117 -14.14 -0.21 -8.47
CA ASN A 117 -14.48 0.07 -7.07
C ASN A 117 -15.68 -0.75 -6.60
N SER A 118 -16.69 -0.95 -7.46
CA SER A 118 -17.89 -1.74 -7.14
C SER A 118 -17.55 -3.22 -6.94
N LEU A 119 -16.61 -3.77 -7.71
CA LEU A 119 -16.20 -5.16 -7.55
C LEU A 119 -15.54 -5.40 -6.18
N TYR A 120 -14.69 -4.46 -5.74
CA TYR A 120 -14.14 -4.49 -4.39
C TYR A 120 -15.26 -4.43 -3.33
N GLY A 121 -16.21 -3.49 -3.47
CA GLY A 121 -17.35 -3.39 -2.57
C GLY A 121 -18.23 -4.66 -2.54
N ALA A 122 -18.36 -5.35 -3.68
CA ALA A 122 -19.10 -6.61 -3.76
C ALA A 122 -18.45 -7.75 -2.97
N ILE A 123 -17.11 -7.80 -2.92
CA ILE A 123 -16.38 -8.79 -2.11
C ILE A 123 -16.67 -8.60 -0.61
N LEU A 124 -16.94 -7.38 -0.17
CA LEU A 124 -17.25 -7.04 1.22
C LEU A 124 -18.75 -7.13 1.56
N ASN A 125 -19.61 -7.38 0.59
CA ASN A 125 -21.03 -7.45 0.79
C ASN A 125 -21.48 -8.90 1.02
N SER A 126 -21.96 -9.21 2.23
CA SER A 126 -22.44 -10.56 2.61
C SER A 126 -23.58 -11.11 1.74
N GLY A 127 -24.34 -10.25 1.03
CA GLY A 127 -25.34 -10.67 0.05
C GLY A 127 -24.77 -11.08 -1.31
N CYS A 128 -23.47 -10.89 -1.56
CA CYS A 128 -22.85 -11.28 -2.80
C CYS A 128 -22.25 -12.69 -2.73
N ARG A 129 -22.37 -13.44 -3.85
CA ARG A 129 -21.88 -14.82 -3.93
C ARG A 129 -20.37 -14.96 -3.66
N PHE A 130 -19.59 -13.93 -3.94
CA PHE A 130 -18.13 -13.91 -3.79
C PHE A 130 -17.69 -13.16 -2.52
N PHE A 131 -18.58 -13.05 -1.54
CA PHE A 131 -18.25 -12.43 -0.27
C PHE A 131 -17.15 -13.19 0.46
N ASP A 132 -16.08 -12.48 0.78
CA ASP A 132 -15.05 -12.94 1.72
C ASP A 132 -14.44 -11.72 2.42
N HIS A 133 -14.79 -11.55 3.70
CA HIS A 133 -14.33 -10.41 4.48
C HIS A 133 -12.79 -10.42 4.69
N ARG A 134 -12.15 -11.60 4.67
CA ARG A 134 -10.68 -11.73 4.80
C ARG A 134 -9.97 -11.06 3.63
N ILE A 135 -10.47 -11.30 2.40
CA ILE A 135 -9.92 -10.67 1.18
C ILE A 135 -10.11 -9.15 1.23
N GLY A 136 -11.27 -8.68 1.64
CA GLY A 136 -11.54 -7.26 1.77
C GLY A 136 -10.67 -6.59 2.84
N GLN A 137 -10.55 -7.21 4.01
CA GLN A 137 -9.67 -6.75 5.09
C GLN A 137 -8.19 -6.77 4.68
N SER A 138 -7.76 -7.82 3.96
CA SER A 138 -6.40 -7.92 3.43
C SER A 138 -6.04 -6.69 2.59
N THR A 139 -6.92 -6.28 1.70
CA THR A 139 -6.69 -5.12 0.84
C THR A 139 -6.59 -3.82 1.63
N THR A 140 -7.57 -3.56 2.52
CA THR A 140 -7.62 -2.30 3.29
C THR A 140 -6.52 -2.21 4.33
N LEU A 141 -6.25 -3.29 5.06
CA LEU A 141 -5.24 -3.28 6.12
C LEU A 141 -3.82 -3.23 5.55
N THR A 142 -3.59 -3.87 4.40
CA THR A 142 -2.31 -3.74 3.69
C THR A 142 -2.13 -2.33 3.15
N GLY A 143 -3.16 -1.72 2.55
CA GLY A 143 -3.12 -0.32 2.14
C GLY A 143 -2.82 0.62 3.30
N ARG A 144 -3.45 0.41 4.46
CA ARG A 144 -3.17 1.18 5.68
C ARG A 144 -1.73 0.99 6.19
N ALA A 145 -1.21 -0.22 6.14
CA ALA A 145 0.17 -0.49 6.56
C ALA A 145 1.17 0.23 5.64
N ILE A 146 0.94 0.19 4.32
CA ILE A 146 1.76 0.90 3.33
C ILE A 146 1.72 2.42 3.56
N ALA A 147 0.52 2.99 3.76
CA ALA A 147 0.38 4.42 4.01
C ALA A 147 1.12 4.85 5.29
N ARG A 148 0.96 4.10 6.39
CA ARG A 148 1.68 4.37 7.63
C ARG A 148 3.20 4.25 7.49
N HIS A 149 3.67 3.26 6.74
CA HIS A 149 5.09 3.12 6.46
C HIS A 149 5.61 4.31 5.65
N MET A 150 4.87 4.75 4.63
CA MET A 150 5.20 5.95 3.84
C MET A 150 5.31 7.19 4.74
N ASP A 151 4.31 7.42 5.59
CA ASP A 151 4.30 8.55 6.52
C ASP A 151 5.51 8.49 7.49
N ALA A 152 5.75 7.32 8.09
CA ALA A 152 6.87 7.12 9.02
C ALA A 152 8.22 7.33 8.35
N HIS A 153 8.39 6.82 7.11
CA HIS A 153 9.65 7.00 6.37
C HIS A 153 9.88 8.45 5.94
N ILE A 154 8.83 9.17 5.54
CA ILE A 154 8.92 10.61 5.26
C ILE A 154 9.32 11.37 6.51
N ASN A 155 8.70 11.08 7.65
CA ASN A 155 9.08 11.71 8.92
C ASN A 155 10.52 11.39 9.30
N GLU A 156 10.97 10.15 9.12
CA GLU A 156 12.34 9.73 9.36
C GLU A 156 13.34 10.51 8.48
N CYS A 157 13.04 10.68 7.20
CA CYS A 157 13.89 11.47 6.30
C CYS A 157 14.03 12.94 6.74
N ILE A 158 13.00 13.51 7.37
CA ILE A 158 12.95 14.91 7.78
C ILE A 158 13.49 15.09 9.20
N THR A 159 13.11 14.25 10.15
CA THR A 159 13.41 14.43 11.58
C THR A 159 14.45 13.45 12.13
N GLY A 160 14.75 12.37 11.39
CA GLY A 160 15.58 11.25 11.87
C GLY A 160 14.81 10.25 12.73
N ILE A 161 13.48 10.39 12.88
CA ILE A 161 12.63 9.55 13.73
C ILE A 161 11.60 8.82 12.86
N TYR A 162 11.60 7.47 12.90
CA TYR A 162 10.60 6.65 12.23
C TYR A 162 9.28 6.65 13.03
N ASP A 163 8.36 7.54 12.66
CA ASP A 163 7.04 7.70 13.30
C ASP A 163 6.01 8.21 12.29
N HIS A 164 4.94 7.44 12.06
CA HIS A 164 3.86 7.81 11.13
C HIS A 164 2.94 8.93 11.65
N THR A 165 3.10 9.33 12.91
CA THR A 165 2.40 10.47 13.54
C THR A 165 3.37 11.60 13.89
N GLY A 166 4.61 11.54 13.37
CA GLY A 166 5.66 12.50 13.66
C GLY A 166 5.33 13.91 13.16
N GLU A 167 6.07 14.89 13.70
CA GLU A 167 5.80 16.32 13.50
C GLU A 167 5.91 16.82 12.06
N ALA A 168 6.59 16.05 11.18
CA ALA A 168 6.66 16.36 9.75
C ALA A 168 5.38 15.98 8.99
N ILE A 169 4.51 15.13 9.55
CA ILE A 169 3.30 14.66 8.88
C ILE A 169 2.13 15.57 9.22
N ILE A 170 1.53 16.17 8.21
CA ILE A 170 0.38 17.08 8.36
C ILE A 170 -0.93 16.32 8.20
N TYR A 171 -1.04 15.50 7.15
CA TYR A 171 -2.27 14.81 6.78
C TYR A 171 -1.98 13.67 5.81
N GLY A 172 -2.73 12.59 5.91
CA GLY A 172 -2.70 11.46 4.96
C GLY A 172 -4.11 11.09 4.52
N ASP A 173 -4.26 10.71 3.26
CA ASP A 173 -5.53 10.22 2.71
C ASP A 173 -5.27 9.08 1.72
N THR A 174 -5.76 7.90 2.06
CA THR A 174 -5.76 6.67 1.25
C THR A 174 -4.37 6.27 0.73
N ASP A 175 -3.81 7.02 -0.22
CA ASP A 175 -2.55 6.77 -0.93
C ASP A 175 -1.69 8.04 -1.08
N SER A 176 -1.97 9.05 -0.28
CA SER A 176 -1.24 10.32 -0.29
C SER A 176 -0.85 10.75 1.13
N CYS A 177 0.31 11.41 1.22
CA CYS A 177 0.82 12.02 2.43
C CYS A 177 1.12 13.51 2.16
N TYR A 178 0.65 14.36 3.06
CA TYR A 178 1.03 15.77 3.12
C TYR A 178 1.99 15.96 4.27
N PHE A 179 3.15 16.51 4.00
CA PHE A 179 4.21 16.69 4.97
C PHE A 179 4.81 18.09 4.91
N THR A 180 5.59 18.44 5.92
CA THR A 180 6.29 19.71 6.02
C THR A 180 7.77 19.51 6.31
N ALA A 181 8.61 20.32 5.70
CA ALA A 181 10.04 20.41 6.05
C ALA A 181 10.29 21.34 7.27
N TRP A 182 9.24 21.89 7.88
CA TRP A 182 9.35 22.82 8.99
C TRP A 182 10.26 22.36 10.15
N PRO A 183 10.25 21.09 10.59
CA PRO A 183 11.14 20.64 11.65
C PRO A 183 12.63 20.89 11.37
N VAL A 184 13.06 20.76 10.11
CA VAL A 184 14.44 21.08 9.70
C VAL A 184 14.63 22.59 9.62
N LEU A 185 13.72 23.29 8.95
CA LEU A 185 13.81 24.74 8.76
C LEU A 185 13.75 25.51 10.09
N LYS A 186 12.98 25.02 11.04
CA LYS A 186 12.89 25.59 12.37
C LYS A 186 14.24 25.66 13.06
N LYS A 187 15.05 24.62 12.98
CA LYS A 187 16.40 24.59 13.53
C LYS A 187 17.31 25.64 12.87
N GLU A 188 17.24 25.77 11.53
CA GLU A 188 18.01 26.76 10.80
C GLU A 188 17.64 28.20 11.18
N VAL A 189 16.35 28.45 11.41
CA VAL A 189 15.84 29.75 11.86
C VAL A 189 16.26 30.05 13.32
N GLU A 190 16.08 29.08 14.23
CA GLU A 190 16.43 29.23 15.66
C GLU A 190 17.94 29.42 15.86
N GLU A 191 18.78 28.80 15.04
CA GLU A 191 20.23 28.94 15.06
C GLU A 191 20.73 30.18 14.30
N GLY A 192 19.82 30.99 13.73
CA GLY A 192 20.12 32.22 13.02
C GLY A 192 20.80 32.04 11.66
N ARG A 193 20.76 30.82 11.10
CA ARG A 193 21.32 30.51 9.78
C ARG A 193 20.36 30.87 8.63
N MET A 194 19.07 31.05 8.93
CA MET A 194 18.05 31.41 7.95
C MET A 194 17.08 32.41 8.54
N GLU A 195 16.71 33.44 7.77
CA GLU A 195 15.61 34.32 8.08
C GLU A 195 14.31 33.75 7.51
N TRP A 196 13.30 33.56 8.39
CA TRP A 196 12.01 33.06 7.97
C TRP A 196 11.14 34.18 7.43
N SER A 197 10.89 34.15 6.14
CA SER A 197 9.99 35.09 5.45
C SER A 197 9.09 34.34 4.47
N LYS A 198 8.05 35.02 3.97
CA LYS A 198 7.19 34.44 2.94
C LYS A 198 7.96 34.13 1.65
N GLU A 199 8.92 34.95 1.31
CA GLU A 199 9.78 34.79 0.14
C GLU A 199 10.69 33.57 0.26
N THR A 200 11.33 33.38 1.41
CA THR A 200 12.13 32.18 1.69
C THR A 200 11.28 30.91 1.72
N ALA A 201 10.08 30.95 2.28
CA ALA A 201 9.16 29.82 2.25
C ALA A 201 8.79 29.43 0.81
N ILE A 202 8.42 30.38 -0.06
CA ILE A 202 8.06 30.11 -1.46
C ILE A 202 9.25 29.57 -2.26
N ALA A 203 10.46 29.99 -1.94
CA ALA A 203 11.67 29.52 -2.63
C ALA A 203 12.09 28.11 -2.26
N LEU A 204 11.62 27.58 -1.10
CA LEU A 204 11.95 26.26 -0.57
C LEU A 204 10.92 25.18 -0.92
N TYR A 205 9.68 25.57 -1.27
CA TYR A 205 8.59 24.70 -1.71
C TYR A 205 8.34 24.84 -3.22
#